data_de472434615997b534491a134a88265d
#
_entry.id   de472434615997b534491a134a88265d
#
_cell.length_a   1.000
_cell.length_b   1.000
_cell.length_c   1.000
_cell.angle_alpha   90.00
_cell.angle_beta   90.00
_cell.angle_gamma   90.00
#
_symmetry.space_group_name_H-M   'P 1'
#
loop_
_entity.id
_entity.type
_entity.pdbx_description
1 polymer ?
#
loop_
_entity_poly.entity_id
_entity_poly.type
_entity_poly.pdbx_seq_one_letter_code
_entity_poly.pdbx_strand_id
1 'polypeptide(L)'
;FVGSRGLGDVYKRQEENLKSWIEYRSNIWRFTGAEEPLRRMSKSNQNLYSFRFDWDEEASTILGDYPLFLGAAHGLEIPFISGDYSLVPAYARPLVFPNESKEGREYLSNLMMQYWANIAKYGDPNTFVQDHRWNKFRIQNQNYLRLDSPEYIQMVYDPVDADEMLKTLESDSTLELKERCLIGWIAEMNFVEEMRGDPPFDFCSEYTSVDLLKLRRLTEGRD
;
A
#
# COMPACT_ATOMS: atom_id res chain seq x y z
N PHE A 1 23.98 -34.84 1.11
CA PHE A 1 24.13 -33.43 1.48
C PHE A 1 23.38 -32.58 0.48
N VAL A 2 22.06 -32.52 0.59
CA VAL A 2 21.28 -31.44 -0.05
C VAL A 2 21.53 -30.25 0.86
N GLY A 3 22.58 -29.54 0.55
CA GLY A 3 23.17 -28.57 1.43
C GLY A 3 22.36 -27.30 1.54
N SER A 4 22.73 -26.45 2.48
CA SER A 4 22.30 -25.11 2.82
C SER A 4 21.94 -24.17 1.64
N ARG A 5 22.36 -24.45 0.41
CA ARG A 5 21.98 -23.74 -0.80
C ARG A 5 20.49 -23.87 -1.12
N GLY A 6 19.92 -25.08 -0.97
CA GLY A 6 18.49 -25.30 -1.27
C GLY A 6 17.55 -24.62 -0.28
N LEU A 7 17.92 -24.49 1.00
CA LEU A 7 17.14 -23.75 2.00
C LEU A 7 17.15 -22.24 1.69
N GLY A 8 18.32 -21.68 1.38
CA GLY A 8 18.44 -20.26 1.01
C GLY A 8 17.60 -19.89 -0.21
N ASP A 9 17.57 -20.76 -1.22
CA ASP A 9 16.76 -20.55 -2.43
C ASP A 9 15.25 -20.63 -2.14
N VAL A 10 14.83 -21.52 -1.22
CA VAL A 10 13.42 -21.62 -0.79
C VAL A 10 12.99 -20.35 -0.05
N TYR A 11 13.79 -19.87 0.91
CA TYR A 11 13.47 -18.63 1.65
C TYR A 11 13.42 -17.41 0.73
N LYS A 12 14.37 -17.29 -0.20
CA LYS A 12 14.40 -16.21 -1.17
C LYS A 12 13.14 -16.21 -2.05
N ARG A 13 12.73 -17.39 -2.52
CA ARG A 13 11.51 -17.53 -3.33
C ARG A 13 10.24 -17.18 -2.55
N GLN A 14 10.17 -17.54 -1.26
CA GLN A 14 9.06 -17.17 -0.39
C GLN A 14 9.00 -15.65 -0.15
N GLU A 15 10.15 -15.01 0.01
CA GLU A 15 10.25 -13.56 0.14
C GLU A 15 9.81 -12.84 -1.14
N GLU A 16 10.26 -13.30 -2.31
CA GLU A 16 9.85 -12.76 -3.61
C GLU A 16 8.34 -12.93 -3.83
N ASN A 17 7.78 -14.09 -3.51
CA ASN A 17 6.34 -14.35 -3.56
C ASN A 17 5.56 -13.39 -2.64
N LEU A 18 6.01 -13.22 -1.38
CA LEU A 18 5.37 -12.31 -0.44
C LEU A 18 5.40 -10.86 -0.93
N LYS A 19 6.53 -10.39 -1.48
CA LYS A 19 6.67 -9.05 -2.05
C LYS A 19 5.67 -8.82 -3.18
N SER A 20 5.56 -9.76 -4.13
CA SER A 20 4.59 -9.68 -5.21
C SER A 20 3.15 -9.63 -4.68
N TRP A 21 2.80 -10.45 -3.71
CA TRP A 21 1.49 -10.40 -3.05
C TRP A 21 1.19 -9.02 -2.44
N ILE A 22 2.14 -8.48 -1.68
CA ILE A 22 2.00 -7.16 -1.05
C ILE A 22 1.83 -6.08 -2.12
N GLU A 23 2.64 -6.09 -3.17
CA GLU A 23 2.61 -5.10 -4.24
C GLU A 23 1.26 -5.10 -4.98
N TYR A 24 0.79 -6.26 -5.47
CA TYR A 24 -0.50 -6.34 -6.16
C TYR A 24 -1.66 -5.92 -5.26
N ARG A 25 -1.69 -6.38 -4.01
CA ARG A 25 -2.75 -6.04 -3.07
C ARG A 25 -2.75 -4.54 -2.73
N SER A 26 -1.58 -3.96 -2.54
CA SER A 26 -1.42 -2.53 -2.28
C SER A 26 -1.86 -1.69 -3.47
N ASN A 27 -1.50 -2.09 -4.69
CA ASN A 27 -1.91 -1.39 -5.91
C ASN A 27 -3.42 -1.49 -6.15
N ILE A 28 -4.04 -2.65 -5.92
CA ILE A 28 -5.50 -2.81 -5.99
C ILE A 28 -6.17 -1.87 -4.98
N TRP A 29 -5.70 -1.86 -3.74
CA TRP A 29 -6.25 -0.97 -2.71
C TRP A 29 -6.07 0.50 -3.05
N ARG A 30 -4.87 0.89 -3.46
CA ARG A 30 -4.55 2.26 -3.88
C ARG A 30 -5.47 2.73 -5.00
N PHE A 31 -5.63 1.91 -6.04
CA PHE A 31 -6.51 2.21 -7.17
C PHE A 31 -7.96 2.41 -6.71
N THR A 32 -8.51 1.44 -5.98
CA THR A 32 -9.92 1.42 -5.60
C THR A 32 -10.27 2.36 -4.44
N GLY A 33 -9.34 2.50 -3.48
CA GLY A 33 -9.56 3.29 -2.26
C GLY A 33 -9.20 4.77 -2.40
N ALA A 34 -8.33 5.13 -3.36
CA ALA A 34 -7.85 6.49 -3.51
C ALA A 34 -7.98 7.02 -4.94
N GLU A 35 -7.36 6.38 -5.93
CA GLU A 35 -7.21 6.98 -7.26
C GLU A 35 -8.56 7.10 -8.01
N GLU A 36 -9.37 6.05 -8.02
CA GLU A 36 -10.68 6.08 -8.67
C GLU A 36 -11.67 7.04 -7.96
N PRO A 37 -11.79 7.06 -6.62
CA PRO A 37 -12.54 8.10 -5.92
C PRO A 37 -12.08 9.52 -6.24
N LEU A 38 -10.76 9.77 -6.27
CA LEU A 38 -10.22 11.09 -6.63
C LEU A 38 -10.56 11.48 -8.07
N ARG A 39 -10.46 10.53 -9.01
CA ARG A 39 -10.86 10.73 -10.41
C ARG A 39 -12.33 11.13 -10.53
N ARG A 40 -13.23 10.46 -9.81
CA ARG A 40 -14.66 10.77 -9.78
C ARG A 40 -14.92 12.14 -9.15
N MET A 41 -14.33 12.42 -7.99
CA MET A 41 -14.49 13.69 -7.29
C MET A 41 -13.90 14.87 -8.06
N SER A 42 -12.83 14.68 -8.82
CA SER A 42 -12.19 15.76 -9.59
C SER A 42 -13.08 16.37 -10.68
N LYS A 43 -14.16 15.67 -11.07
CA LYS A 43 -15.15 16.18 -12.01
C LYS A 43 -15.95 17.36 -11.45
N SER A 44 -16.12 17.42 -10.13
CA SER A 44 -16.94 18.44 -9.45
C SER A 44 -16.18 19.26 -8.41
N ASN A 45 -14.99 18.84 -8.00
CA ASN A 45 -14.18 19.49 -6.96
C ASN A 45 -12.75 19.71 -7.45
N GLN A 46 -12.24 20.94 -7.31
CA GLN A 46 -10.88 21.33 -7.67
C GLN A 46 -9.93 21.43 -6.45
N ASN A 47 -10.46 21.26 -5.23
CA ASN A 47 -9.70 21.33 -3.99
C ASN A 47 -9.47 19.92 -3.43
N LEU A 48 -8.86 19.05 -4.22
CA LEU A 48 -8.50 17.70 -3.83
C LEU A 48 -7.00 17.61 -3.60
N TYR A 49 -6.62 16.87 -2.60
CA TYR A 49 -5.24 16.57 -2.27
C TYR A 49 -5.11 15.07 -2.07
N SER A 50 -4.09 14.48 -2.63
CA SER A 50 -3.80 13.05 -2.52
C SER A 50 -2.45 12.84 -1.86
N PHE A 51 -2.38 11.85 -0.98
CA PHE A 51 -1.13 11.42 -0.38
C PHE A 51 -1.01 9.90 -0.39
N ARG A 52 0.22 9.44 -0.27
CA ARG A 52 0.56 8.05 0.05
C ARG A 52 1.52 8.06 1.24
N PHE A 53 1.18 7.29 2.25
CA PHE A 53 2.01 7.09 3.42
C PHE A 53 2.93 5.91 3.13
N ASP A 54 4.24 6.17 3.07
CA ASP A 54 5.27 5.21 2.65
C ASP A 54 6.30 4.96 3.75
N TRP A 55 6.11 5.53 4.95
CA TRP A 55 7.05 5.37 6.05
C TRP A 55 7.17 3.89 6.44
N ASP A 56 8.41 3.34 6.39
CA ASP A 56 8.74 1.92 6.58
C ASP A 56 10.02 1.72 7.42
N GLU A 57 10.28 2.66 8.35
CA GLU A 57 11.45 2.66 9.22
C GLU A 57 11.23 1.83 10.52
N GLU A 58 10.55 0.71 10.42
CA GLU A 58 10.41 -0.25 11.50
C GLU A 58 11.73 -0.97 11.77
N ALA A 59 11.83 -1.64 12.91
CA ALA A 59 13.03 -2.36 13.28
C ALA A 59 13.22 -3.62 12.44
N SER A 60 14.42 -3.81 11.87
CA SER A 60 14.87 -5.13 11.42
C SER A 60 15.60 -5.83 12.56
N THR A 61 15.17 -7.02 12.91
CA THR A 61 15.71 -7.79 14.03
C THR A 61 16.05 -9.21 13.60
N ILE A 62 16.79 -9.95 14.46
CA ILE A 62 17.06 -11.37 14.23
C ILE A 62 15.79 -12.23 14.19
N LEU A 63 14.67 -11.71 14.75
CA LEU A 63 13.38 -12.40 14.80
C LEU A 63 12.50 -12.11 13.59
N GLY A 64 12.82 -11.08 12.81
CA GLY A 64 12.08 -10.73 11.62
C GLY A 64 12.45 -9.37 11.04
N ASP A 65 12.15 -9.22 9.77
CA ASP A 65 12.24 -7.96 9.01
C ASP A 65 10.87 -7.28 9.05
N TYR A 66 10.66 -6.39 10.04
CA TYR A 66 9.37 -5.73 10.23
C TYR A 66 9.02 -4.75 9.10
N PRO A 67 9.97 -4.00 8.50
CA PRO A 67 9.71 -3.24 7.27
C PRO A 67 9.09 -4.08 6.15
N LEU A 68 9.55 -5.32 5.96
CA LEU A 68 8.98 -6.22 4.96
C LEU A 68 7.55 -6.69 5.32
N PHE A 69 7.27 -6.93 6.61
CA PHE A 69 5.97 -7.49 7.03
C PHE A 69 4.90 -6.43 7.30
N LEU A 70 5.28 -5.30 7.84
CA LEU A 70 4.39 -4.20 8.19
C LEU A 70 4.49 -3.08 7.17
N GLY A 71 5.70 -2.53 6.98
CA GLY A 71 5.95 -1.38 6.16
C GLY A 71 4.96 -0.25 6.46
N ALA A 72 4.58 0.50 5.45
CA ALA A 72 3.55 1.52 5.54
C ALA A 72 2.13 0.93 5.70
N ALA A 73 1.93 0.04 6.69
CA ALA A 73 0.66 -0.66 6.88
C ALA A 73 -0.48 0.31 7.17
N HIS A 74 -1.68 -0.06 6.68
CA HIS A 74 -2.90 0.71 6.92
C HIS A 74 -3.14 0.98 8.41
N GLY A 75 -3.37 2.26 8.73
CA GLY A 75 -3.60 2.74 10.10
C GLY A 75 -2.33 3.23 10.82
N LEU A 76 -1.13 2.95 10.29
CA LEU A 76 0.11 3.48 10.88
C LEU A 76 0.29 4.98 10.63
N GLU A 77 -0.40 5.58 9.68
CA GLU A 77 -0.46 7.03 9.49
C GLU A 77 -1.16 7.76 10.65
N ILE A 78 -2.06 7.10 11.38
CA ILE A 78 -2.86 7.72 12.44
C ILE A 78 -2.00 8.26 13.61
N PRO A 79 -1.01 7.51 14.16
CA PRO A 79 -0.06 8.04 15.12
C PRO A 79 0.68 9.31 14.67
N PHE A 80 1.01 9.41 13.38
CA PHE A 80 1.70 10.57 12.82
C PHE A 80 0.76 11.78 12.70
N ILE A 81 -0.48 11.57 12.27
CA ILE A 81 -1.48 12.65 12.15
C ILE A 81 -1.91 13.18 13.53
N SER A 82 -1.99 12.29 14.54
CA SER A 82 -2.41 12.64 15.89
C SER A 82 -1.27 13.09 16.80
N GLY A 83 -0.04 12.74 16.47
CA GLY A 83 1.13 12.88 17.36
C GLY A 83 1.08 11.92 18.56
N ASP A 84 0.17 10.93 18.55
CA ASP A 84 -0.02 9.98 19.65
C ASP A 84 0.38 8.57 19.26
N TYR A 85 1.60 8.22 19.60
CA TYR A 85 2.16 6.88 19.37
C TYR A 85 1.68 5.83 20.39
N SER A 86 0.90 6.23 21.40
CA SER A 86 0.31 5.30 22.37
C SER A 86 -0.78 4.42 21.80
N LEU A 87 -1.28 4.75 20.60
CA LEU A 87 -2.22 3.94 19.82
C LEU A 87 -1.62 2.57 19.44
N VAL A 88 -0.30 2.49 19.30
CA VAL A 88 0.40 1.19 19.14
C VAL A 88 0.70 0.62 20.53
N PRO A 89 0.37 -0.66 20.81
CA PRO A 89 0.62 -1.30 22.10
C PRO A 89 2.08 -1.18 22.55
N ALA A 90 2.29 -0.95 23.85
CA ALA A 90 3.61 -0.66 24.41
C ALA A 90 4.69 -1.71 24.07
N TYR A 91 4.31 -3.00 23.98
CA TYR A 91 5.22 -4.08 23.65
C TYR A 91 5.64 -4.09 22.16
N ALA A 92 4.80 -3.55 21.27
CA ALA A 92 5.07 -3.48 19.84
C ALA A 92 5.78 -2.17 19.44
N ARG A 93 5.65 -1.11 20.24
CA ARG A 93 6.20 0.21 19.91
C ARG A 93 7.71 0.21 19.57
N PRO A 94 8.60 -0.48 20.31
CA PRO A 94 10.02 -0.50 19.95
C PRO A 94 10.33 -1.16 18.62
N LEU A 95 9.42 -2.00 18.11
CA LEU A 95 9.55 -2.68 16.83
C LEU A 95 8.99 -1.83 15.69
N VAL A 96 7.81 -1.22 15.92
CA VAL A 96 7.13 -0.37 14.93
C VAL A 96 7.78 1.01 14.86
N PHE A 97 8.18 1.58 16.01
CA PHE A 97 8.77 2.92 16.13
C PHE A 97 10.11 2.87 16.86
N PRO A 98 11.16 2.33 16.27
CA PRO A 98 12.47 2.23 16.88
C PRO A 98 13.06 3.62 17.16
N ASN A 99 14.02 3.69 18.10
CA ASN A 99 14.66 4.95 18.47
C ASN A 99 15.51 5.54 17.34
N GLU A 100 16.04 4.69 16.49
CA GLU A 100 16.89 5.02 15.35
C GLU A 100 16.13 5.89 14.34
N SER A 101 14.84 5.65 14.15
CA SER A 101 13.98 6.43 13.23
C SER A 101 13.29 7.63 13.91
N LYS A 102 13.61 7.93 15.19
CA LYS A 102 12.88 8.92 15.98
C LYS A 102 12.86 10.31 15.35
N GLU A 103 14.00 10.79 14.88
CA GLU A 103 14.12 12.15 14.34
C GLU A 103 13.28 12.30 13.05
N GLY A 104 13.41 11.36 12.11
CA GLY A 104 12.61 11.36 10.88
C GLY A 104 11.12 11.21 11.15
N ARG A 105 10.75 10.32 12.07
CA ARG A 105 9.36 10.13 12.51
C ARG A 105 8.75 11.39 13.13
N GLU A 106 9.47 12.06 14.02
CA GLU A 106 8.99 13.31 14.64
C GLU A 106 8.85 14.44 13.62
N TYR A 107 9.80 14.53 12.66
CA TYR A 107 9.70 15.48 11.55
C TYR A 107 8.45 15.22 10.71
N LEU A 108 8.26 13.99 10.24
CA LEU A 108 7.10 13.61 9.42
C LEU A 108 5.79 13.84 10.18
N SER A 109 5.72 13.45 11.46
CA SER A 109 4.54 13.66 12.29
C SER A 109 4.18 15.14 12.44
N ASN A 110 5.18 15.99 12.72
CA ASN A 110 4.95 17.45 12.82
C ASN A 110 4.43 18.03 11.49
N LEU A 111 4.99 17.60 10.37
CA LEU A 111 4.55 18.03 9.05
C LEU A 111 3.11 17.58 8.75
N MET A 112 2.79 16.30 9.04
CA MET A 112 1.45 15.76 8.84
C MET A 112 0.43 16.48 9.73
N MET A 113 0.71 16.69 11.02
CA MET A 113 -0.17 17.45 11.90
C MET A 113 -0.44 18.87 11.36
N GLN A 114 0.58 19.54 10.82
CA GLN A 114 0.41 20.87 10.20
C GLN A 114 -0.49 20.80 8.97
N TYR A 115 -0.28 19.84 8.07
CA TYR A 115 -1.12 19.70 6.88
C TYR A 115 -2.59 19.47 7.25
N TRP A 116 -2.88 18.52 8.14
CA TRP A 116 -4.26 18.23 8.54
C TRP A 116 -4.93 19.41 9.28
N ALA A 117 -4.19 20.07 10.17
CA ALA A 117 -4.68 21.28 10.84
C ALA A 117 -4.96 22.40 9.85
N ASN A 118 -4.11 22.60 8.84
CA ASN A 118 -4.28 23.62 7.81
C ASN A 118 -5.47 23.30 6.90
N ILE A 119 -5.65 22.05 6.48
CA ILE A 119 -6.83 21.64 5.71
C ILE A 119 -8.10 21.94 6.51
N ALA A 120 -8.14 21.59 7.79
CA ALA A 120 -9.30 21.80 8.65
C ALA A 120 -9.62 23.29 8.85
N LYS A 121 -8.61 24.16 8.95
CA LYS A 121 -8.79 25.59 9.22
C LYS A 121 -8.94 26.44 7.96
N TYR A 122 -8.21 26.12 6.92
CA TYR A 122 -8.03 26.99 5.77
C TYR A 122 -8.40 26.33 4.43
N GLY A 123 -8.63 25.02 4.40
CA GLY A 123 -8.86 24.26 3.17
C GLY A 123 -7.61 24.10 2.28
N ASP A 124 -6.43 24.51 2.76
CA ASP A 124 -5.16 24.44 2.05
C ASP A 124 -4.08 23.89 2.99
N PRO A 125 -3.50 22.70 2.70
CA PRO A 125 -2.47 22.10 3.55
C PRO A 125 -1.20 22.96 3.66
N ASN A 126 -0.93 23.80 2.66
CA ASN A 126 0.33 24.52 2.53
C ASN A 126 0.40 25.82 3.35
N THR A 127 -0.67 26.19 4.04
CA THR A 127 -0.69 27.43 4.83
C THR A 127 0.40 27.40 5.90
N PHE A 128 1.34 28.32 5.84
CA PHE A 128 2.54 28.41 6.71
C PHE A 128 3.52 27.24 6.63
N VAL A 129 3.35 26.31 5.69
CA VAL A 129 4.34 25.26 5.42
C VAL A 129 5.30 25.75 4.34
N GLN A 130 6.60 25.74 4.64
CA GLN A 130 7.63 26.23 3.72
C GLN A 130 8.24 25.11 2.87
N ASP A 131 8.45 23.94 3.48
CA ASP A 131 9.05 22.79 2.85
C ASP A 131 7.96 21.80 2.36
N HIS A 132 8.31 20.98 1.37
CA HIS A 132 7.45 19.88 0.89
C HIS A 132 6.03 20.31 0.50
N ARG A 133 5.91 21.24 -0.46
CA ARG A 133 4.60 21.73 -0.91
C ARG A 133 3.72 20.59 -1.42
N TRP A 134 2.52 20.44 -0.83
CA TRP A 134 1.49 19.48 -1.24
C TRP A 134 0.62 20.09 -2.34
N ASN A 135 0.86 19.68 -3.59
CA ASN A 135 0.11 20.19 -4.73
C ASN A 135 -1.28 19.56 -4.82
N LYS A 136 -2.25 20.34 -5.29
CA LYS A 136 -3.60 19.83 -5.57
C LYS A 136 -3.53 18.67 -6.56
N PHE A 137 -4.39 17.67 -6.33
CA PHE A 137 -4.59 16.58 -7.27
C PHE A 137 -5.04 17.11 -8.63
N ARG A 138 -4.45 16.58 -9.69
CA ARG A 138 -4.79 16.84 -11.07
C ARG A 138 -5.01 15.53 -11.80
N ILE A 139 -6.19 15.37 -12.42
CA ILE A 139 -6.55 14.13 -13.12
C ILE A 139 -5.57 13.79 -14.25
N GLN A 140 -4.98 14.81 -14.90
CA GLN A 140 -4.01 14.64 -15.97
C GLN A 140 -2.69 14.05 -15.47
N ASN A 141 -2.32 14.32 -14.23
CA ASN A 141 -1.04 13.92 -13.64
C ASN A 141 -1.22 12.82 -12.59
N GLN A 142 -2.44 12.68 -12.04
CA GLN A 142 -2.75 11.74 -10.95
C GLN A 142 -1.72 11.78 -9.81
N ASN A 143 -1.32 13.00 -9.45
CA ASN A 143 -0.24 13.29 -8.51
C ASN A 143 -0.68 13.09 -7.06
N TYR A 144 0.27 12.65 -6.24
CA TYR A 144 0.12 12.58 -4.79
C TYR A 144 1.39 13.03 -4.07
N LEU A 145 1.27 13.42 -2.80
CA LEU A 145 2.41 13.65 -1.94
C LEU A 145 2.82 12.32 -1.29
N ARG A 146 4.07 11.89 -1.50
CA ARG A 146 4.66 10.81 -0.74
C ARG A 146 5.06 11.33 0.64
N LEU A 147 4.55 10.71 1.69
CA LEU A 147 4.85 10.98 3.09
C LEU A 147 5.70 9.84 3.63
N ASP A 148 6.96 10.12 3.88
CA ASP A 148 8.02 9.15 4.15
C ASP A 148 9.10 9.80 5.04
N SER A 149 10.24 9.19 5.20
CA SER A 149 11.42 9.82 5.80
C SER A 149 11.75 11.13 5.10
N PRO A 150 12.31 12.14 5.79
CA PRO A 150 12.37 13.54 5.32
C PRO A 150 12.94 13.71 3.91
N GLU A 151 13.96 12.92 3.54
CA GLU A 151 14.62 12.96 2.25
C GLU A 151 13.78 12.41 1.08
N TYR A 152 12.70 11.65 1.40
CA TYR A 152 11.84 11.01 0.41
C TYR A 152 10.47 11.69 0.29
N ILE A 153 10.20 12.73 1.10
CA ILE A 153 8.94 13.48 1.01
C ILE A 153 8.93 14.30 -0.27
N GLN A 154 8.09 13.93 -1.22
CA GLN A 154 8.00 14.62 -2.52
C GLN A 154 6.69 14.37 -3.24
N MET A 155 6.36 15.25 -4.19
CA MET A 155 5.27 14.99 -5.14
C MET A 155 5.66 13.88 -6.11
N VAL A 156 4.78 12.91 -6.30
CA VAL A 156 4.97 11.73 -7.16
C VAL A 156 3.88 11.67 -8.22
N TYR A 157 4.20 11.07 -9.39
CA TYR A 157 3.35 11.03 -10.59
C TYR A 157 3.42 9.61 -11.20
N ASP A 158 3.04 8.61 -10.42
CA ASP A 158 3.04 7.20 -10.81
C ASP A 158 1.66 6.55 -10.51
N PRO A 159 0.62 6.87 -11.29
CA PRO A 159 -0.70 6.25 -11.09
C PRO A 159 -0.63 4.74 -11.30
N VAL A 160 -1.55 4.01 -10.67
CA VAL A 160 -1.72 2.59 -10.96
C VAL A 160 -2.34 2.44 -12.35
N ASP A 161 -1.61 1.82 -13.25
CA ASP A 161 -2.17 1.32 -14.50
C ASP A 161 -2.74 -0.08 -14.28
N ALA A 162 -4.06 -0.16 -14.15
CA ALA A 162 -4.74 -1.42 -13.86
C ALA A 162 -4.56 -2.46 -14.98
N ASP A 163 -4.56 -2.03 -16.25
CA ASP A 163 -4.40 -2.92 -17.40
C ASP A 163 -2.97 -3.47 -17.46
N GLU A 164 -1.97 -2.64 -17.24
CA GLU A 164 -0.57 -3.06 -17.19
C GLU A 164 -0.29 -3.97 -16.00
N MET A 165 -0.86 -3.64 -14.84
CA MET A 165 -0.77 -4.48 -13.65
C MET A 165 -1.33 -5.89 -13.90
N LEU A 166 -2.48 -6.01 -14.55
CA LEU A 166 -3.10 -7.31 -14.86
C LEU A 166 -2.28 -8.10 -15.89
N LYS A 167 -1.70 -7.45 -16.90
CA LYS A 167 -0.78 -8.10 -17.85
C LYS A 167 0.49 -8.61 -17.17
N THR A 168 1.06 -7.82 -16.27
CA THR A 168 2.24 -8.21 -15.49
C THR A 168 1.92 -9.41 -14.61
N LEU A 169 0.75 -9.41 -13.96
CA LEU A 169 0.26 -10.51 -13.13
C LEU A 169 0.18 -11.84 -13.90
N GLU A 170 -0.29 -11.81 -15.15
CA GLU A 170 -0.40 -13.01 -15.99
C GLU A 170 0.95 -13.73 -16.16
N SER A 171 2.04 -12.99 -16.30
CA SER A 171 3.38 -13.51 -16.55
C SER A 171 4.27 -13.61 -15.33
N ASP A 172 3.79 -13.22 -14.14
CA ASP A 172 4.59 -13.18 -12.92
C ASP A 172 4.94 -14.58 -12.43
N SER A 173 6.20 -14.95 -12.58
CA SER A 173 6.74 -16.26 -12.19
C SER A 173 7.05 -16.41 -10.70
N THR A 174 6.97 -15.34 -9.91
CA THR A 174 7.15 -15.38 -8.45
C THR A 174 5.94 -15.96 -7.75
N LEU A 175 4.78 -15.90 -8.42
CA LEU A 175 3.48 -16.38 -7.94
C LEU A 175 3.08 -17.69 -8.62
N GLU A 176 2.45 -18.59 -7.87
CA GLU A 176 1.80 -19.76 -8.46
C GLU A 176 0.55 -19.35 -9.25
N LEU A 177 0.13 -20.18 -10.20
CA LEU A 177 -1.05 -19.90 -11.04
C LEU A 177 -2.29 -19.59 -10.20
N LYS A 178 -2.56 -20.40 -9.16
CA LYS A 178 -3.71 -20.17 -8.26
C LYS A 178 -3.65 -18.80 -7.55
N GLU A 179 -2.46 -18.32 -7.21
CA GLU A 179 -2.26 -17.03 -6.54
C GLU A 179 -2.51 -15.89 -7.51
N ARG A 180 -1.96 -15.98 -8.72
CA ARG A 180 -2.23 -15.02 -9.80
C ARG A 180 -3.72 -14.93 -10.10
N CYS A 181 -4.40 -16.06 -10.19
CA CYS A 181 -5.84 -16.09 -10.44
C CYS A 181 -6.64 -15.49 -9.28
N LEU A 182 -6.23 -15.72 -8.03
CA LEU A 182 -6.88 -15.11 -6.87
C LEU A 182 -6.67 -13.59 -6.85
N ILE A 183 -5.47 -13.10 -7.12
CA ILE A 183 -5.16 -11.67 -7.19
C ILE A 183 -5.96 -11.01 -8.32
N GLY A 184 -5.95 -11.59 -9.51
CA GLY A 184 -6.71 -11.10 -10.66
C GLY A 184 -8.21 -11.02 -10.37
N TRP A 185 -8.78 -12.06 -9.79
CA TRP A 185 -10.18 -12.08 -9.39
C TRP A 185 -10.52 -11.01 -8.34
N ILE A 186 -9.61 -10.79 -7.35
CA ILE A 186 -9.78 -9.71 -6.37
C ILE A 186 -9.71 -8.35 -7.06
N ALA A 187 -8.79 -8.14 -8.00
CA ALA A 187 -8.68 -6.91 -8.76
C ALA A 187 -9.98 -6.60 -9.51
N GLU A 188 -10.46 -7.54 -10.26
CA GLU A 188 -11.70 -7.42 -11.03
C GLU A 188 -12.93 -7.15 -10.14
N MET A 189 -13.06 -7.85 -9.02
CA MET A 189 -14.15 -7.60 -8.06
C MET A 189 -14.12 -6.18 -7.48
N ASN A 190 -12.94 -5.55 -7.43
CA ASN A 190 -12.79 -4.20 -6.90
C ASN A 190 -12.88 -3.13 -8.00
N PHE A 191 -12.44 -3.44 -9.24
CA PHE A 191 -12.44 -2.48 -10.35
C PHE A 191 -13.79 -2.39 -11.05
N VAL A 192 -14.59 -3.45 -11.04
CA VAL A 192 -15.90 -3.52 -11.71
C VAL A 192 -16.95 -3.93 -10.68
N GLU A 193 -17.92 -3.04 -10.41
CA GLU A 193 -18.94 -3.22 -9.36
C GLU A 193 -19.82 -4.48 -9.53
N GLU A 194 -19.83 -5.13 -10.69
CA GLU A 194 -20.81 -6.18 -11.05
C GLU A 194 -20.23 -7.56 -11.37
N MET A 195 -18.95 -7.81 -11.13
CA MET A 195 -18.39 -9.13 -11.46
C MET A 195 -18.81 -10.22 -10.49
N ARG A 196 -19.82 -10.95 -10.90
CA ARG A 196 -20.27 -12.22 -10.31
C ARG A 196 -20.16 -13.30 -11.39
N GLY A 197 -18.99 -13.87 -11.57
CA GLY A 197 -18.80 -14.88 -12.59
C GLY A 197 -17.51 -15.67 -12.44
N ASP A 198 -17.22 -16.47 -13.44
CA ASP A 198 -15.94 -17.17 -13.54
C ASP A 198 -14.76 -16.19 -13.70
N PRO A 199 -13.53 -16.62 -13.44
CA PRO A 199 -12.35 -15.77 -13.57
C PRO A 199 -12.31 -15.09 -14.94
N PRO A 200 -12.00 -13.78 -14.97
CA PRO A 200 -12.03 -12.98 -16.20
C PRO A 200 -10.84 -13.25 -17.14
N PHE A 201 -9.88 -14.04 -16.68
CA PHE A 201 -8.62 -14.26 -17.42
C PHE A 201 -8.59 -15.66 -18.04
N ASP A 202 -8.24 -15.74 -19.32
CA ASP A 202 -8.09 -17.02 -20.03
C ASP A 202 -7.11 -17.98 -19.35
N PHE A 203 -6.04 -17.45 -18.73
CA PHE A 203 -5.06 -18.25 -18.00
C PHE A 203 -5.59 -18.81 -16.67
N CYS A 204 -6.77 -18.37 -16.22
CA CYS A 204 -7.43 -18.83 -15.00
C CYS A 204 -8.63 -19.75 -15.28
N SER A 205 -8.79 -20.24 -16.50
CA SER A 205 -9.95 -21.03 -16.92
C SER A 205 -10.19 -22.33 -16.11
N GLU A 206 -9.19 -22.82 -15.38
CA GLU A 206 -9.31 -23.99 -14.52
C GLU A 206 -9.92 -23.67 -13.12
N TYR A 207 -10.09 -22.38 -12.77
CA TYR A 207 -10.63 -21.93 -11.49
C TYR A 207 -11.99 -21.26 -11.68
N THR A 208 -12.98 -21.71 -10.93
CA THR A 208 -14.27 -21.01 -10.84
C THR A 208 -14.22 -19.91 -9.77
N SER A 209 -15.16 -18.98 -9.81
CA SER A 209 -15.32 -17.97 -8.76
C SER A 209 -15.53 -18.59 -7.38
N VAL A 210 -16.15 -19.79 -7.30
CA VAL A 210 -16.33 -20.54 -6.05
C VAL A 210 -14.99 -21.05 -5.51
N ASP A 211 -14.11 -21.53 -6.39
CA ASP A 211 -12.78 -22.01 -5.99
C ASP A 211 -11.92 -20.85 -5.47
N LEU A 212 -11.94 -19.71 -6.16
CA LEU A 212 -11.23 -18.51 -5.77
C LEU A 212 -11.76 -17.92 -4.46
N LEU A 213 -13.08 -17.97 -4.24
CA LEU A 213 -13.68 -17.55 -2.96
C LEU A 213 -13.23 -18.43 -1.79
N LYS A 214 -13.12 -19.75 -2.00
CA LYS A 214 -12.59 -20.67 -0.99
C LYS A 214 -11.09 -20.37 -0.71
N LEU A 215 -10.28 -20.18 -1.75
CA LEU A 215 -8.87 -19.81 -1.59
C LEU A 215 -8.73 -18.51 -0.79
N ARG A 216 -9.54 -17.50 -1.08
CA ARG A 216 -9.54 -16.24 -0.35
C ARG A 216 -9.84 -16.43 1.14
N ARG A 217 -10.84 -17.23 1.48
CA ARG A 217 -11.18 -17.51 2.90
C ARG A 217 -10.02 -18.16 3.63
N LEU A 218 -9.34 -19.12 2.99
CA LEU A 218 -8.16 -19.77 3.57
C LEU A 218 -7.00 -18.79 3.78
N THR A 219 -6.75 -17.90 2.84
CA THR A 219 -5.67 -16.88 2.96
C THR A 219 -5.98 -15.80 3.99
N GLU A 220 -7.26 -15.50 4.23
CA GLU A 220 -7.71 -14.52 5.22
C GLU A 220 -7.96 -15.14 6.62
N GLY A 221 -7.71 -16.46 6.80
CA GLY A 221 -7.95 -17.16 8.07
C GLY A 221 -9.43 -17.18 8.49
N ARG A 222 -10.33 -17.13 7.52
CA ARG A 222 -11.80 -17.17 7.72
C ARG A 222 -12.32 -18.51 7.28
N ASP A 223 -12.39 -19.46 8.20
CA ASP A 223 -13.07 -20.76 8.01
C ASP A 223 -14.61 -20.61 8.05
#